data_f1b0b551fb8f6ace6e1ffa6d15659a23
#
_entry.id   f1b0b551fb8f6ace6e1ffa6d15659a23
#
_cell.length_a   1.000
_cell.length_b   1.000
_cell.length_c   1.000
_cell.angle_alpha   90.00
_cell.angle_beta   90.00
_cell.angle_gamma   90.00
#
_symmetry.space_group_name_H-M   'P 1'
#
loop_
_entity.id
_entity.type
_entity.pdbx_description
1 polymer ?
#
loop_
_entity_poly.entity_id
_entity_poly.type
_entity_poly.pdbx_seq_one_letter_code
_entity_poly.pdbx_strand_id
1 'polypeptide(L)'
;MEKEKFQIFKMADGHRFGDEAVLTDDPTPVQAEGLQRMLEAGVTDGAEFTLLCNVPGFSLVHCWFKEDYPLPLHSHSANGLYYIVSGSARLGTETLGPGDCIFIPANTPYTYRAGPEGAEILEFRHDLDADYRNYAKNKAFYDKAVSTILANRDAWRKAARPGHRI
;
A
#
# COMPACT_ATOMS: atom_id res chain seq x y z
N MET A 1 0.17 -15.15 32.20
CA MET A 1 -0.28 -14.66 30.85
C MET A 1 -1.68 -14.14 31.02
N GLU A 2 -1.87 -12.86 30.77
CA GLU A 2 -3.20 -12.26 30.74
C GLU A 2 -3.97 -12.89 29.59
N LYS A 3 -5.21 -13.33 29.84
CA LYS A 3 -6.02 -13.99 28.84
C LYS A 3 -6.47 -12.95 27.82
N GLU A 4 -6.13 -13.14 26.54
CA GLU A 4 -6.59 -12.24 25.47
C GLU A 4 -8.11 -12.11 25.51
N LYS A 5 -8.58 -10.87 25.38
CA LYS A 5 -10.01 -10.55 25.42
C LYS A 5 -10.53 -10.46 23.99
N PHE A 6 -11.81 -10.80 23.81
CA PHE A 6 -12.53 -10.55 22.58
C PHE A 6 -12.49 -9.05 22.25
N GLN A 7 -12.13 -8.69 21.00
CA GLN A 7 -12.02 -7.31 20.54
C GLN A 7 -12.77 -7.15 19.21
N ILE A 8 -13.35 -5.95 19.01
CA ILE A 8 -14.02 -5.57 17.77
C ILE A 8 -13.27 -4.36 17.21
N PHE A 9 -12.87 -4.46 15.97
CA PHE A 9 -12.21 -3.37 15.23
C PHE A 9 -13.16 -2.86 14.14
N LYS A 10 -13.42 -1.56 14.12
CA LYS A 10 -14.28 -0.92 13.12
C LYS A 10 -13.43 -0.06 12.21
N MET A 11 -13.76 0.01 10.93
CA MET A 11 -13.08 0.84 9.94
C MET A 11 -13.04 2.33 10.35
N ALA A 12 -14.11 2.82 10.99
CA ALA A 12 -14.20 4.20 11.45
C ALA A 12 -13.20 4.54 12.57
N ASP A 13 -12.76 3.52 13.33
CA ASP A 13 -11.83 3.66 14.45
C ASP A 13 -10.39 3.28 14.04
N GLY A 14 -10.18 2.89 12.78
CA GLY A 14 -8.88 2.49 12.25
C GLY A 14 -7.90 3.66 12.21
N HIS A 15 -6.62 3.37 12.49
CA HIS A 15 -5.56 4.36 12.36
C HIS A 15 -5.21 4.56 10.88
N ARG A 16 -5.45 5.75 10.36
CA ARG A 16 -5.00 6.12 9.01
C ARG A 16 -3.53 6.48 9.05
N PHE A 17 -2.73 5.80 8.24
CA PHE A 17 -1.38 6.24 7.98
C PHE A 17 -1.46 7.50 7.11
N GLY A 18 -0.89 8.60 7.63
CA GLY A 18 -0.70 9.82 6.87
C GLY A 18 0.61 9.79 6.09
N ASP A 19 1.37 10.89 6.17
CA ASP A 19 2.68 11.05 5.52
C ASP A 19 3.79 10.22 6.21
N GLU A 20 3.45 9.41 7.19
CA GLU A 20 4.35 8.57 7.97
C GLU A 20 4.72 7.31 7.16
N ALA A 21 5.59 7.45 6.17
CA ALA A 21 6.25 6.30 5.58
C ALA A 21 7.26 5.76 6.60
N VAL A 22 6.97 4.62 7.22
CA VAL A 22 7.95 3.92 8.06
C VAL A 22 9.01 3.32 7.13
N LEU A 23 10.05 4.09 6.85
CA LEU A 23 11.22 3.61 6.12
C LEU A 23 12.10 2.84 7.10
N THR A 24 12.42 1.60 6.79
CA THR A 24 13.30 0.74 7.59
C THR A 24 14.79 1.04 7.42
N ASP A 25 15.16 1.58 6.28
CA ASP A 25 16.54 1.92 5.94
C ASP A 25 16.66 3.42 5.69
N ASP A 26 17.80 4.00 6.04
CA ASP A 26 18.10 5.38 5.65
C ASP A 26 18.06 5.50 4.12
N PRO A 27 17.24 6.41 3.58
CA PRO A 27 17.13 6.55 2.15
C PRO A 27 18.43 7.07 1.53
N THR A 28 18.81 6.53 0.39
CA THR A 28 19.87 7.13 -0.42
C THR A 28 19.46 8.55 -0.85
N PRO A 29 20.41 9.46 -1.19
CA PRO A 29 20.06 10.80 -1.66
C PRO A 29 19.06 10.82 -2.81
N VAL A 30 19.15 9.87 -3.75
CA VAL A 30 18.20 9.72 -4.87
C VAL A 30 16.80 9.31 -4.38
N GLN A 31 16.72 8.44 -3.39
CA GLN A 31 15.44 8.04 -2.80
C GLN A 31 14.83 9.19 -2.00
N ALA A 32 15.60 9.89 -1.18
CA ALA A 32 15.12 11.01 -0.38
C ALA A 32 14.58 12.14 -1.29
N GLU A 33 15.35 12.56 -2.29
CA GLU A 33 14.91 13.56 -3.28
C GLU A 33 13.67 13.06 -4.04
N GLY A 34 13.68 11.80 -4.49
CA GLY A 34 12.60 11.23 -5.27
C GLY A 34 11.29 11.14 -4.48
N LEU A 35 11.33 10.68 -3.23
CA LEU A 35 10.17 10.62 -2.34
C LEU A 35 9.63 12.02 -2.04
N GLN A 36 10.51 12.99 -1.76
CA GLN A 36 10.12 14.38 -1.55
C GLN A 36 9.35 14.94 -2.76
N ARG A 37 9.85 14.72 -3.98
CA ARG A 37 9.21 15.15 -5.23
C ARG A 37 7.84 14.47 -5.43
N MET A 38 7.71 13.19 -5.07
CA MET A 38 6.43 12.47 -5.12
C MET A 38 5.42 13.09 -4.14
N LEU A 39 5.84 13.42 -2.92
CA LEU A 39 5.00 14.10 -1.92
C LEU A 39 4.54 15.47 -2.42
N GLU A 40 5.44 16.30 -2.94
CA GLU A 40 5.12 17.62 -3.52
C GLU A 40 4.17 17.51 -4.73
N ALA A 41 4.26 16.44 -5.50
CA ALA A 41 3.35 16.17 -6.61
C ALA A 41 1.94 15.72 -6.17
N GLY A 42 1.77 15.26 -4.91
CA GLY A 42 0.51 14.83 -4.34
C GLY A 42 0.29 13.31 -4.36
N VAL A 43 1.32 12.51 -4.14
CA VAL A 43 1.23 11.03 -4.11
C VAL A 43 0.23 10.52 -3.07
N THR A 44 0.02 11.25 -1.98
CA THR A 44 -0.93 10.90 -0.92
C THR A 44 -2.39 10.90 -1.38
N ASP A 45 -2.71 11.60 -2.46
CA ASP A 45 -4.04 11.54 -3.07
C ASP A 45 -4.33 10.18 -3.76
N GLY A 46 -3.29 9.40 -4.06
CA GLY A 46 -3.37 8.17 -4.84
C GLY A 46 -3.56 6.89 -4.04
N ALA A 47 -3.41 6.93 -2.72
CA ALA A 47 -3.61 5.75 -1.87
C ALA A 47 -4.11 6.13 -0.48
N GLU A 48 -4.83 5.20 0.14
CA GLU A 48 -5.25 5.28 1.55
C GLU A 48 -4.85 4.00 2.26
N PHE A 49 -4.24 4.14 3.44
CA PHE A 49 -3.85 3.02 4.28
C PHE A 49 -4.48 3.17 5.65
N THR A 50 -5.14 2.13 6.13
CA THR A 50 -5.78 2.13 7.44
C THR A 50 -5.42 0.85 8.20
N LEU A 51 -4.71 1.00 9.32
CA LEU A 51 -4.46 -0.10 10.24
C LEU A 51 -5.77 -0.39 11.00
N LEU A 52 -6.39 -1.52 10.67
CA LEU A 52 -7.67 -1.95 11.26
C LEU A 52 -7.47 -2.71 12.55
N CYS A 53 -6.47 -3.59 12.57
CA CYS A 53 -6.22 -4.48 13.69
C CYS A 53 -4.73 -4.58 13.92
N ASN A 54 -4.33 -4.53 15.19
CA ASN A 54 -2.97 -4.74 15.64
C ASN A 54 -2.98 -5.42 16.99
N VAL A 55 -2.82 -6.73 17.00
CA VAL A 55 -2.76 -7.57 18.19
C VAL A 55 -1.52 -8.47 18.14
N PRO A 56 -1.03 -9.00 19.26
CA PRO A 56 0.14 -9.87 19.26
C PRO A 56 0.03 -11.00 18.23
N GLY A 57 0.98 -11.04 17.28
CA GLY A 57 1.06 -12.06 16.24
C GLY A 57 0.09 -11.88 15.07
N PHE A 58 -0.63 -10.76 14.99
CA PHE A 58 -1.54 -10.52 13.87
C PHE A 58 -1.80 -9.02 13.64
N SER A 59 -1.61 -8.57 12.40
CA SER A 59 -2.01 -7.22 11.95
C SER A 59 -2.82 -7.27 10.67
N LEU A 60 -3.69 -6.29 10.50
CA LEU A 60 -4.53 -6.12 9.32
C LEU A 60 -4.55 -4.67 8.89
N VAL A 61 -4.07 -4.43 7.68
CA VAL A 61 -4.14 -3.12 7.03
C VAL A 61 -5.12 -3.19 5.86
N HIS A 62 -6.02 -2.22 5.79
CA HIS A 62 -6.84 -1.98 4.61
C HIS A 62 -6.15 -0.94 3.74
N CYS A 63 -5.87 -1.29 2.49
CA CYS A 63 -5.25 -0.44 1.49
C CYS A 63 -6.24 -0.15 0.37
N TRP A 64 -6.33 1.09 -0.05
CA TRP A 64 -7.00 1.47 -1.28
C TRP A 64 -6.02 2.22 -2.18
N PHE A 65 -5.58 1.55 -3.23
CA PHE A 65 -4.76 2.14 -4.29
C PHE A 65 -5.66 2.60 -5.43
N LYS A 66 -5.49 3.82 -5.88
CA LYS A 66 -6.19 4.36 -7.04
C LYS A 66 -5.44 3.98 -8.32
N GLU A 67 -6.11 4.15 -9.47
CA GLU A 67 -5.55 3.78 -10.77
C GLU A 67 -4.10 4.23 -10.94
N ASP A 68 -3.26 3.32 -11.40
CA ASP A 68 -1.85 3.58 -11.72
C ASP A 68 -1.00 4.17 -10.59
N TYR A 69 -1.41 4.02 -9.32
CA TYR A 69 -0.58 4.45 -8.19
C TYR A 69 0.87 3.95 -8.34
N PRO A 70 1.87 4.83 -8.27
CA PRO A 70 3.27 4.46 -8.53
C PRO A 70 3.94 3.83 -7.31
N LEU A 71 3.51 2.60 -6.97
CA LEU A 71 4.07 1.84 -5.85
C LEU A 71 5.52 1.45 -6.15
N PRO A 72 6.49 1.89 -5.35
CA PRO A 72 7.89 1.47 -5.54
C PRO A 72 8.08 -0.03 -5.36
N LEU A 73 9.13 -0.59 -5.97
CA LEU A 73 9.60 -1.93 -5.62
C LEU A 73 10.04 -1.92 -4.16
N HIS A 74 9.44 -2.77 -3.33
CA HIS A 74 9.66 -2.78 -1.87
C HIS A 74 9.53 -4.18 -1.30
N SER A 75 9.96 -4.37 -0.05
CA SER A 75 9.70 -5.57 0.74
C SER A 75 9.36 -5.21 2.18
N HIS A 76 8.85 -6.18 2.90
CA HIS A 76 8.62 -6.14 4.34
C HIS A 76 9.39 -7.24 5.04
N SER A 77 9.71 -7.10 6.32
CA SER A 77 10.41 -8.11 7.12
C SER A 77 9.51 -9.29 7.52
N ALA A 78 8.20 -9.12 7.43
CA ALA A 78 7.20 -10.15 7.74
C ALA A 78 6.62 -10.78 6.47
N ASN A 79 6.14 -12.03 6.59
CA ASN A 79 5.29 -12.64 5.56
C ASN A 79 3.98 -11.86 5.45
N GLY A 80 3.53 -11.61 4.22
CA GLY A 80 2.28 -10.95 3.93
C GLY A 80 1.32 -11.83 3.14
N LEU A 81 0.05 -11.84 3.54
CA LEU A 81 -1.04 -12.38 2.76
C LEU A 81 -1.94 -11.22 2.34
N TYR A 82 -2.11 -11.03 1.04
CA TYR A 82 -2.85 -9.93 0.44
C TYR A 82 -4.10 -10.48 -0.22
N TYR A 83 -5.26 -9.96 0.13
CA TYR A 83 -6.54 -10.36 -0.42
C TYR A 83 -7.18 -9.20 -1.17
N ILE A 84 -7.53 -9.40 -2.43
CA ILE A 84 -8.21 -8.39 -3.25
C ILE A 84 -9.68 -8.35 -2.88
N VAL A 85 -10.13 -7.24 -2.32
CA VAL A 85 -11.54 -7.02 -1.94
C VAL A 85 -12.33 -6.55 -3.14
N SER A 86 -11.79 -5.59 -3.89
CA SER A 86 -12.45 -4.99 -5.05
C SER A 86 -11.44 -4.35 -6.00
N GLY A 87 -11.87 -4.06 -7.23
CA GLY A 87 -10.99 -3.57 -8.28
C GLY A 87 -10.04 -4.64 -8.79
N SER A 88 -8.83 -4.26 -9.17
CA SER A 88 -7.82 -5.22 -9.64
C SER A 88 -6.40 -4.76 -9.38
N ALA A 89 -5.48 -5.71 -9.25
CA ALA A 89 -4.04 -5.47 -9.12
C ALA A 89 -3.26 -6.35 -10.11
N ARG A 90 -2.30 -5.75 -10.81
CA ARG A 90 -1.41 -6.47 -11.72
C ARG A 90 -0.04 -6.68 -11.07
N LEU A 91 0.34 -7.94 -10.88
CA LEU A 91 1.63 -8.37 -10.38
C LEU A 91 2.38 -9.14 -11.50
N GLY A 92 3.41 -8.52 -12.08
CA GLY A 92 4.10 -9.11 -13.24
C GLY A 92 3.16 -9.31 -14.43
N THR A 93 2.93 -10.56 -14.82
CA THR A 93 2.03 -10.98 -15.92
C THR A 93 0.61 -11.30 -15.44
N GLU A 94 0.42 -11.50 -14.14
CA GLU A 94 -0.86 -11.88 -13.56
C GLU A 94 -1.69 -10.65 -13.21
N THR A 95 -2.99 -10.73 -13.50
CA THR A 95 -3.99 -9.76 -13.03
C THR A 95 -4.90 -10.45 -12.03
N LEU A 96 -4.97 -9.87 -10.86
CA LEU A 96 -5.74 -10.37 -9.72
C LEU A 96 -6.99 -9.51 -9.53
N GLY A 97 -8.10 -10.15 -9.29
CA GLY A 97 -9.41 -9.53 -9.05
C GLY A 97 -10.00 -9.91 -7.70
N PRO A 98 -11.25 -9.49 -7.41
CA PRO A 98 -11.92 -9.77 -6.16
C PRO A 98 -11.98 -11.28 -5.85
N GLY A 99 -11.54 -11.66 -4.65
CA GLY A 99 -11.45 -13.03 -4.21
C GLY A 99 -10.08 -13.68 -4.38
N ASP A 100 -9.20 -13.10 -5.21
CA ASP A 100 -7.83 -13.58 -5.36
C ASP A 100 -6.96 -13.15 -4.18
N CYS A 101 -5.91 -13.93 -3.91
CA CYS A 101 -4.93 -13.59 -2.90
C CYS A 101 -3.49 -13.85 -3.36
N ILE A 102 -2.55 -13.14 -2.73
CA ILE A 102 -1.11 -13.28 -2.95
C ILE A 102 -0.44 -13.55 -1.60
N PHE A 103 0.38 -14.58 -1.53
CA PHE A 103 1.32 -14.75 -0.42
C PHE A 103 2.70 -14.25 -0.83
N ILE A 104 3.24 -13.32 -0.06
CA ILE A 104 4.57 -12.73 -0.30
C ILE A 104 5.45 -13.06 0.92
N PRO A 105 6.51 -13.88 0.72
CA PRO A 105 7.44 -14.18 1.79
C PRO A 105 8.17 -12.93 2.29
N ALA A 106 8.56 -12.96 3.56
CA ALA A 106 9.40 -11.93 4.16
C ALA A 106 10.64 -11.61 3.31
N ASN A 107 11.01 -10.34 3.25
CA ASN A 107 12.18 -9.83 2.52
C ASN A 107 12.17 -10.09 0.99
N THR A 108 11.02 -10.46 0.42
CA THR A 108 10.87 -10.65 -1.04
C THR A 108 10.47 -9.32 -1.69
N PRO A 109 11.30 -8.76 -2.59
CA PRO A 109 10.94 -7.52 -3.28
C PRO A 109 9.78 -7.72 -4.25
N TYR A 110 8.78 -6.86 -4.20
CA TYR A 110 7.64 -6.87 -5.09
C TYR A 110 7.08 -5.46 -5.34
N THR A 111 6.32 -5.34 -6.39
CA THR A 111 5.43 -4.20 -6.67
C THR A 111 4.25 -4.70 -7.48
N TYR A 112 3.15 -4.02 -7.39
CA TYR A 112 1.98 -4.23 -8.24
C TYR A 112 1.41 -2.90 -8.69
N ARG A 113 0.57 -2.93 -9.69
CA ARG A 113 -0.13 -1.77 -10.22
C ARG A 113 -1.63 -1.96 -10.06
N ALA A 114 -2.29 -0.99 -9.45
CA ALA A 114 -3.75 -0.95 -9.43
C ALA A 114 -4.32 -0.76 -10.84
N GLY A 115 -5.40 -1.45 -11.12
CA GLY A 115 -6.11 -1.35 -12.39
C GLY A 115 -6.94 -0.05 -12.52
N PRO A 116 -7.73 0.09 -13.60
CA PRO A 116 -8.44 1.33 -13.92
C PRO A 116 -9.52 1.71 -12.90
N GLU A 117 -10.02 0.78 -12.13
CA GLU A 117 -10.97 1.05 -11.03
C GLU A 117 -10.25 1.22 -9.66
N GLY A 118 -8.92 1.14 -9.65
CA GLY A 118 -8.15 1.02 -8.43
C GLY A 118 -8.13 -0.41 -7.88
N ALA A 119 -7.64 -0.58 -6.66
CA ALA A 119 -7.63 -1.86 -5.94
C ALA A 119 -7.84 -1.63 -4.45
N GLU A 120 -8.83 -2.28 -3.85
CA GLU A 120 -8.94 -2.43 -2.40
C GLU A 120 -8.33 -3.76 -1.99
N ILE A 121 -7.40 -3.71 -1.06
CA ILE A 121 -6.60 -4.86 -0.64
C ILE A 121 -6.58 -4.93 0.88
N LEU A 122 -6.78 -6.13 1.43
CA LEU A 122 -6.50 -6.42 2.83
C LEU A 122 -5.12 -7.04 2.92
N GLU A 123 -4.26 -6.44 3.73
CA GLU A 123 -2.90 -6.92 3.99
C GLU A 123 -2.84 -7.51 5.40
N PHE A 124 -2.66 -8.83 5.47
CA PHE A 124 -2.49 -9.58 6.70
C PHE A 124 -1.02 -9.85 6.95
N ARG A 125 -0.52 -9.56 8.15
CA ARG A 125 0.84 -9.90 8.57
C ARG A 125 0.83 -10.51 9.96
N HIS A 126 1.82 -11.34 10.24
CA HIS A 126 1.99 -11.95 11.56
C HIS A 126 2.82 -11.07 12.52
N ASP A 127 3.38 -9.97 12.03
CA ASP A 127 4.15 -9.00 12.79
C ASP A 127 3.47 -7.64 12.81
N LEU A 128 3.72 -6.89 13.90
CA LEU A 128 3.15 -5.57 14.12
C LEU A 128 3.91 -4.46 13.40
N ASP A 129 5.19 -4.70 13.11
CA ASP A 129 6.05 -3.70 12.50
C ASP A 129 5.77 -3.61 10.99
N ALA A 130 5.04 -2.56 10.62
CA ALA A 130 4.84 -2.20 9.21
C ALA A 130 6.13 -1.59 8.64
N ASP A 131 7.21 -2.37 8.61
CA ASP A 131 8.45 -1.94 8.00
C ASP A 131 8.31 -1.86 6.48
N TYR A 132 9.04 -0.96 5.87
CA TYR A 132 9.03 -0.74 4.43
C TYR A 132 10.45 -0.51 3.92
N ARG A 133 10.98 -1.48 3.18
CA ARG A 133 12.29 -1.37 2.54
C ARG A 133 12.14 -1.02 1.07
N ASN A 134 12.59 0.17 0.68
CA ASN A 134 12.47 0.68 -0.69
C ASN A 134 13.66 0.27 -1.57
N TYR A 135 13.39 -0.42 -2.68
CA TYR A 135 14.40 -0.83 -3.68
C TYR A 135 14.43 0.07 -4.92
N ALA A 136 13.56 1.07 -5.04
CA ALA A 136 13.60 2.02 -6.14
C ALA A 136 14.78 3.00 -5.93
N LYS A 137 15.94 2.68 -6.49
CA LYS A 137 17.21 3.43 -6.28
C LYS A 137 17.62 4.29 -7.46
N ASN A 138 16.81 4.35 -8.53
CA ASN A 138 17.16 5.11 -9.73
C ASN A 138 16.24 6.30 -9.95
N LYS A 139 16.79 7.39 -10.46
CA LYS A 139 16.09 8.64 -10.74
C LYS A 139 14.92 8.44 -11.73
N ALA A 140 15.09 7.55 -12.72
CA ALA A 140 14.09 7.34 -13.76
C ALA A 140 12.76 6.82 -13.19
N PHE A 141 12.79 5.99 -12.14
CA PHE A 141 11.58 5.58 -11.44
C PHE A 141 10.82 6.80 -10.90
N TYR A 142 11.52 7.69 -10.16
CA TYR A 142 10.90 8.86 -9.53
C TYR A 142 10.41 9.89 -10.56
N ASP A 143 11.15 10.10 -11.65
CA ASP A 143 10.71 10.97 -12.74
C ASP A 143 9.40 10.47 -13.36
N LYS A 144 9.29 9.15 -13.60
CA LYS A 144 8.07 8.52 -14.07
C LYS A 144 6.95 8.58 -13.05
N ALA A 145 7.25 8.31 -11.77
CA ALA A 145 6.27 8.36 -10.69
C ALA A 145 5.66 9.76 -10.55
N VAL A 146 6.49 10.80 -10.51
CA VAL A 146 6.03 12.20 -10.46
C VAL A 146 5.14 12.52 -11.67
N SER A 147 5.53 12.11 -12.89
CA SER A 147 4.70 12.33 -14.09
C SER A 147 3.35 11.64 -13.98
N THR A 148 3.32 10.40 -13.46
CA THR A 148 2.08 9.65 -13.25
C THR A 148 1.18 10.33 -12.20
N ILE A 149 1.76 10.81 -11.10
CA ILE A 149 1.03 11.52 -10.03
C ILE A 149 0.37 12.78 -10.61
N LEU A 150 1.16 13.62 -11.29
CA LEU A 150 0.67 14.87 -11.86
C LEU A 150 -0.45 14.65 -12.90
N ALA A 151 -0.40 13.54 -13.64
CA ALA A 151 -1.42 13.17 -14.62
C ALA A 151 -2.73 12.70 -13.97
N ASN A 152 -2.67 12.06 -12.81
CA ASN A 152 -3.81 11.35 -12.21
C ASN A 152 -4.36 11.99 -10.95
N ARG A 153 -3.63 12.85 -10.22
CA ARG A 153 -4.02 13.35 -8.90
C ARG A 153 -5.41 13.98 -8.85
N ASP A 154 -5.84 14.69 -9.89
CA ASP A 154 -7.17 15.33 -9.92
C ASP A 154 -8.30 14.30 -10.10
N ALA A 155 -8.04 13.19 -10.80
CA ALA A 155 -8.92 12.04 -10.88
C ALA A 155 -8.93 11.27 -9.55
N TRP A 156 -7.76 11.09 -8.93
CA TRP A 156 -7.64 10.41 -7.64
C TRP A 156 -8.45 11.08 -6.52
N ARG A 157 -8.45 12.43 -6.48
CA ARG A 157 -9.26 13.21 -5.52
C ARG A 157 -10.75 12.99 -5.65
N LYS A 158 -11.21 12.60 -6.84
CA LYS A 158 -12.62 12.37 -7.15
C LYS A 158 -13.00 10.89 -7.19
N ALA A 159 -12.01 9.99 -7.09
CA ALA A 159 -12.25 8.57 -7.18
C ALA A 159 -13.11 8.07 -6.00
N ALA A 160 -14.01 7.14 -6.31
CA ALA A 160 -14.77 6.40 -5.31
C ALA A 160 -14.19 4.99 -5.16
N ARG A 161 -14.28 4.40 -3.96
CA ARG A 161 -13.83 3.03 -3.72
C ARG A 161 -14.61 2.05 -4.60
N PRO A 162 -13.93 1.09 -5.27
CA PRO A 162 -14.58 0.18 -6.21
C PRO A 162 -15.60 -0.77 -5.56
N GLY A 163 -15.45 -1.08 -4.26
CA GLY A 163 -16.34 -1.99 -3.52
C GLY A 163 -17.69 -1.40 -3.10
N HIS A 164 -17.96 -0.13 -3.28
CA HIS A 164 -19.18 0.54 -2.80
C HIS A 164 -20.28 0.63 -3.86
N ARG A 165 -20.34 -0.32 -4.78
CA ARG A 165 -21.55 -0.53 -5.60
C ARG A 165 -22.48 -1.52 -4.89
N ILE A 166 -23.17 -1.03 -3.85
CA ILE A 166 -24.37 -1.67 -3.34
C ILE A 166 -25.57 -1.02 -4.02
#